data_f34791f01258077ed3dc8254bd4c5ec7
#
_entry.id   f34791f01258077ed3dc8254bd4c5ec7
#
_cell.length_a   1.000
_cell.length_b   1.000
_cell.length_c   1.000
_cell.angle_alpha   90.00
_cell.angle_beta   90.00
_cell.angle_gamma   90.00
#
_symmetry.space_group_name_H-M   'P 1'
#
loop_
_entity.id
_entity.type
_entity.pdbx_description
1 polymer ?
#
loop_
_entity_poly.entity_id
_entity_poly.type
_entity_poly.pdbx_seq_one_letter_code
_entity_poly.pdbx_strand_id
1 'polypeptide(L)'
;MIQRVQTIFLFLVAVAMLSVTALTIWEQVNPDQTEQMTLTAWNLTTFAMGEGAEGAVLEQKGVYYIGILAIVAAALALYSLSQFKNRTKQMFLNMINSLIMGITLGIAVFQTYQANQVFNPTAQGVFAFGFYAIVAAIIFNVVSNRFIRKDEMLVKSVDRIR
;
A
#
# COMPACT_ATOMS: atom_id res chain seq x y z
N MET A 1 -14.17 25.61 -1.10
CA MET A 1 -12.69 25.45 -1.11
C MET A 1 -12.20 24.15 -0.47
N ILE A 2 -12.88 23.59 0.52
CA ILE A 2 -12.46 22.34 1.24
C ILE A 2 -12.48 21.11 0.33
N GLN A 3 -13.33 21.04 -0.69
CA GLN A 3 -13.40 19.92 -1.65
C GLN A 3 -12.08 19.65 -2.40
N ARG A 4 -11.21 20.63 -2.53
CA ARG A 4 -9.91 20.45 -3.21
C ARG A 4 -8.90 19.67 -2.36
N VAL A 5 -8.94 19.82 -1.03
CA VAL A 5 -7.99 19.17 -0.13
C VAL A 5 -8.23 17.65 -0.09
N GLN A 6 -9.47 17.21 0.06
CA GLN A 6 -9.82 15.77 0.03
C GLN A 6 -9.45 15.10 -1.30
N THR A 7 -9.63 15.82 -2.42
CA THR A 7 -9.27 15.34 -3.76
C THR A 7 -7.78 15.07 -3.89
N ILE A 8 -6.95 15.98 -3.33
CA ILE A 8 -5.49 15.80 -3.32
C ILE A 8 -5.11 14.54 -2.54
N PHE A 9 -5.68 14.33 -1.34
CA PHE A 9 -5.36 13.14 -0.55
C PHE A 9 -5.80 11.84 -1.23
N LEU A 10 -6.98 11.79 -1.86
CA LEU A 10 -7.41 10.60 -2.62
C LEU A 10 -6.54 10.34 -3.84
N PHE A 11 -6.08 11.38 -4.51
CA PHE A 11 -5.11 11.25 -5.59
C PHE A 11 -3.77 10.69 -5.08
N LEU A 12 -3.27 11.19 -3.93
CA LEU A 12 -2.07 10.68 -3.30
C LEU A 12 -2.21 9.21 -2.87
N VAL A 13 -3.40 8.77 -2.40
CA VAL A 13 -3.69 7.36 -2.15
C VAL A 13 -3.51 6.53 -3.41
N ALA A 14 -4.09 6.96 -4.53
CA ALA A 14 -3.97 6.24 -5.80
C ALA A 14 -2.51 6.15 -6.27
N VAL A 15 -1.77 7.26 -6.22
CA VAL A 15 -0.35 7.30 -6.60
C VAL A 15 0.48 6.39 -5.68
N ALA A 16 0.28 6.46 -4.37
CA ALA A 16 1.01 5.64 -3.40
C ALA A 16 0.74 4.14 -3.62
N MET A 17 -0.53 3.74 -3.83
CA MET A 17 -0.86 2.33 -4.09
C MET A 17 -0.36 1.84 -5.45
N LEU A 18 -0.34 2.68 -6.48
CA LEU A 18 0.29 2.34 -7.76
C LEU A 18 1.80 2.20 -7.64
N SER A 19 2.47 3.05 -6.86
CA SER A 19 3.92 2.94 -6.66
C SER A 19 4.33 1.64 -5.97
N VAL A 20 3.47 1.02 -5.14
CA VAL A 20 3.71 -0.29 -4.54
C VAL A 20 3.96 -1.37 -5.60
N THR A 21 3.31 -1.27 -6.78
CA THR A 21 3.46 -2.26 -7.85
C THR A 21 4.84 -2.25 -8.52
N ALA A 22 5.59 -1.17 -8.35
CA ALA A 22 6.93 -0.96 -8.94
C ALA A 22 8.07 -0.96 -7.90
N LEU A 23 7.74 -0.82 -6.61
CA LEU A 23 8.73 -0.68 -5.56
C LEU A 23 8.92 -2.00 -4.80
N THR A 24 10.15 -2.20 -4.29
CA THR A 24 10.44 -3.27 -3.33
C THR A 24 9.75 -2.98 -2.01
N ILE A 25 9.12 -4.02 -1.42
CA ILE A 25 8.40 -3.94 -0.14
C ILE A 25 9.32 -4.28 1.02
N TRP A 26 10.18 -5.30 0.83
CA TRP A 26 11.07 -5.79 1.86
C TRP A 26 12.27 -6.49 1.23
N GLU A 27 13.40 -6.45 1.93
CA GLU A 27 14.63 -7.11 1.51
C GLU A 27 15.41 -7.65 2.71
N GLN A 28 16.14 -8.74 2.50
CA GLN A 28 17.00 -9.37 3.49
C GLN A 28 18.19 -10.04 2.82
N VAL A 29 19.35 -10.01 3.48
CA VAL A 29 20.56 -10.71 3.07
C VAL A 29 20.77 -11.90 4.00
N ASN A 30 21.27 -13.03 3.46
CA ASN A 30 21.59 -14.22 4.25
C ASN A 30 22.83 -13.97 5.16
N PRO A 31 23.08 -14.82 6.18
CA PRO A 31 24.21 -14.65 7.09
C PRO A 31 25.57 -14.64 6.39
N ASP A 32 25.71 -15.42 5.32
CA ASP A 32 26.96 -15.57 4.56
C ASP A 32 27.17 -14.46 3.52
N GLN A 33 26.20 -13.54 3.38
CA GLN A 33 26.19 -12.45 2.39
C GLN A 33 26.35 -12.92 0.93
N THR A 34 25.91 -14.13 0.64
CA THR A 34 25.96 -14.74 -0.70
C THR A 34 24.65 -14.64 -1.45
N GLU A 35 23.56 -14.36 -0.74
CA GLU A 35 22.20 -14.29 -1.31
C GLU A 35 21.40 -13.14 -0.71
N GLN A 36 20.57 -12.52 -1.54
CA GLN A 36 19.59 -11.49 -1.14
C GLN A 36 18.18 -11.92 -1.54
N MET A 37 17.26 -11.88 -0.58
CA MET A 37 15.84 -12.10 -0.83
C MET A 37 15.11 -10.77 -0.86
N THR A 38 14.27 -10.57 -1.88
CA THR A 38 13.46 -9.36 -2.05
C THR A 38 11.99 -9.70 -2.23
N LEU A 39 11.12 -8.97 -1.54
CA LEU A 39 9.67 -9.03 -1.73
C LEU A 39 9.22 -7.80 -2.51
N THR A 40 8.59 -8.05 -3.64
CA THR A 40 7.86 -7.04 -4.43
C THR A 40 6.36 -7.30 -4.38
N ALA A 41 5.55 -6.46 -5.03
CA ALA A 41 4.11 -6.68 -5.15
C ALA A 41 3.74 -7.95 -5.95
N TRP A 42 4.69 -8.50 -6.72
CA TRP A 42 4.45 -9.58 -7.67
C TRP A 42 5.16 -10.88 -7.29
N ASN A 43 6.36 -10.76 -6.76
CA ASN A 43 7.24 -11.90 -6.52
C ASN A 43 8.02 -11.75 -5.22
N LEU A 44 8.30 -12.89 -4.60
CA LEU A 44 9.37 -13.07 -3.64
C LEU A 44 10.53 -13.73 -4.41
N THR A 45 11.65 -13.04 -4.54
CA THR A 45 12.79 -13.46 -5.38
C THR A 45 14.07 -13.52 -4.56
N THR A 46 14.82 -14.59 -4.72
CA THR A 46 16.17 -14.75 -4.16
C THR A 46 17.19 -14.54 -5.27
N PHE A 47 18.13 -13.63 -5.05
CA PHE A 47 19.22 -13.30 -5.96
C PHE A 47 20.55 -13.76 -5.38
N ALA A 48 21.47 -14.24 -6.24
CA ALA A 48 22.85 -14.48 -5.86
C ALA A 48 23.61 -13.15 -5.68
N MET A 49 24.43 -13.07 -4.62
CA MET A 49 25.36 -11.98 -4.31
C MET A 49 26.77 -12.55 -4.25
N GLY A 50 27.54 -12.49 -5.33
CA GLY A 50 28.92 -13.00 -5.34
C GLY A 50 29.64 -12.69 -6.64
N GLU A 51 30.96 -12.70 -6.64
CA GLU A 51 31.79 -12.44 -7.81
C GLU A 51 31.43 -13.40 -8.95
N GLY A 52 30.89 -12.84 -10.05
CA GLY A 52 30.53 -13.57 -11.26
C GLY A 52 29.08 -14.07 -11.34
N ALA A 53 28.26 -13.96 -10.27
CA ALA A 53 26.86 -14.37 -10.26
C ALA A 53 25.90 -13.28 -9.78
N GLU A 54 26.38 -12.04 -9.65
CA GLU A 54 25.59 -10.92 -9.14
C GLU A 54 24.29 -10.74 -9.93
N GLY A 55 23.16 -10.75 -9.20
CA GLY A 55 21.84 -10.57 -9.77
C GLY A 55 21.23 -11.79 -10.46
N ALA A 56 21.88 -12.96 -10.43
CA ALA A 56 21.27 -14.19 -10.92
C ALA A 56 20.08 -14.58 -10.03
N VAL A 57 18.93 -14.85 -10.64
CA VAL A 57 17.73 -15.32 -9.94
C VAL A 57 17.92 -16.79 -9.58
N LEU A 58 17.99 -17.09 -8.28
CA LEU A 58 18.11 -18.47 -7.77
C LEU A 58 16.72 -19.11 -7.59
N GLU A 59 15.79 -18.36 -6.99
CA GLU A 59 14.43 -18.81 -6.74
C GLU A 59 13.45 -17.65 -6.91
N GLN A 60 12.28 -17.93 -7.46
CA GLN A 60 11.20 -16.95 -7.60
C GLN A 60 9.86 -17.59 -7.29
N LYS A 61 9.15 -17.00 -6.31
CA LYS A 61 7.79 -17.39 -5.91
C LYS A 61 6.81 -16.25 -6.19
N GLY A 62 5.75 -16.53 -6.94
CA GLY A 62 4.71 -15.54 -7.24
C GLY A 62 3.86 -15.17 -6.01
N VAL A 63 3.70 -13.88 -5.75
CA VAL A 63 2.86 -13.30 -4.69
C VAL A 63 1.90 -12.25 -5.25
N TYR A 64 1.35 -12.51 -6.44
CA TYR A 64 0.55 -11.57 -7.26
C TYR A 64 -0.61 -10.90 -6.54
N TYR A 65 -1.12 -11.50 -5.48
CA TYR A 65 -2.26 -10.97 -4.71
C TYR A 65 -1.96 -9.61 -4.06
N ILE A 66 -0.70 -9.31 -3.70
CA ILE A 66 -0.32 -7.98 -3.17
C ILE A 66 -0.48 -6.92 -4.27
N GLY A 67 0.03 -7.19 -5.47
CA GLY A 67 -0.09 -6.28 -6.62
C GLY A 67 -1.53 -6.08 -7.07
N ILE A 68 -2.32 -7.15 -7.11
CA ILE A 68 -3.75 -7.09 -7.47
C ILE A 68 -4.50 -6.21 -6.45
N LEU A 69 -4.31 -6.42 -5.15
CA LEU A 69 -4.95 -5.62 -4.10
C LEU A 69 -4.50 -4.15 -4.17
N ALA A 70 -3.23 -3.89 -4.49
CA ALA A 70 -2.72 -2.53 -4.66
C ALA A 70 -3.40 -1.81 -5.83
N ILE A 71 -3.57 -2.48 -6.98
CA ILE A 71 -4.28 -1.93 -8.14
C ILE A 71 -5.75 -1.68 -7.82
N VAL A 72 -6.41 -2.63 -7.16
CA VAL A 72 -7.82 -2.48 -6.75
C VAL A 72 -7.99 -1.29 -5.82
N ALA A 73 -7.10 -1.13 -4.83
CA ALA A 73 -7.11 0.01 -3.91
C ALA A 73 -6.90 1.35 -4.64
N ALA A 74 -5.99 1.40 -5.59
CA ALA A 74 -5.76 2.58 -6.41
C ALA A 74 -6.98 2.93 -7.28
N ALA A 75 -7.59 1.94 -7.93
CA ALA A 75 -8.80 2.11 -8.74
C ALA A 75 -9.99 2.60 -7.89
N LEU A 76 -10.16 2.05 -6.68
CA LEU A 76 -11.19 2.51 -5.74
C LEU A 76 -10.96 3.95 -5.27
N ALA A 77 -9.71 4.35 -5.03
CA ALA A 77 -9.38 5.72 -4.67
C ALA A 77 -9.73 6.70 -5.81
N LEU A 78 -9.40 6.37 -7.05
CA LEU A 78 -9.76 7.16 -8.24
C LEU A 78 -11.28 7.19 -8.45
N TYR A 79 -11.96 6.07 -8.26
CA TYR A 79 -13.41 6.03 -8.33
C TYR A 79 -14.06 6.85 -7.23
N SER A 80 -13.56 6.78 -5.99
CA SER A 80 -14.01 7.62 -4.88
C SER A 80 -13.83 9.11 -5.18
N LEU A 81 -12.73 9.48 -5.83
CA LEU A 81 -12.44 10.83 -6.26
C LEU A 81 -13.50 11.35 -7.25
N SER A 82 -14.01 10.50 -8.16
CA SER A 82 -15.07 10.87 -9.10
C SER A 82 -16.45 11.09 -8.44
N GLN A 83 -16.65 10.55 -7.23
CA GLN A 83 -17.93 10.65 -6.48
C GLN A 83 -18.04 11.92 -5.62
N PHE A 84 -17.34 12.98 -5.94
CA PHE A 84 -17.30 14.24 -5.16
C PHE A 84 -18.66 14.89 -4.90
N LYS A 85 -19.68 14.58 -5.69
CA LYS A 85 -21.06 15.07 -5.52
C LYS A 85 -21.84 14.31 -4.43
N ASN A 86 -21.46 13.04 -4.15
CA ASN A 86 -22.13 12.20 -3.16
C ASN A 86 -21.14 11.82 -2.04
N ARG A 87 -21.05 12.65 -1.02
CA ARG A 87 -20.11 12.53 0.09
C ARG A 87 -20.30 11.26 0.91
N THR A 88 -21.55 10.86 1.14
CA THR A 88 -21.84 9.60 1.88
C THR A 88 -21.28 8.40 1.14
N LYS A 89 -21.48 8.34 -0.19
CA LYS A 89 -20.94 7.27 -1.04
C LYS A 89 -19.40 7.30 -1.03
N GLN A 90 -18.81 8.49 -1.10
CA GLN A 90 -17.36 8.67 -1.06
C GLN A 90 -16.75 8.17 0.27
N MET A 91 -17.37 8.48 1.41
CA MET A 91 -16.94 7.98 2.73
C MET A 91 -17.03 6.45 2.82
N PHE A 92 -18.10 5.87 2.27
CA PHE A 92 -18.27 4.42 2.24
C PHE A 92 -17.19 3.73 1.38
N LEU A 93 -16.91 4.26 0.19
CA LEU A 93 -15.83 3.76 -0.67
C LEU A 93 -14.48 3.85 0.00
N ASN A 94 -14.19 4.96 0.69
CA ASN A 94 -12.93 5.13 1.42
C ASN A 94 -12.80 4.16 2.61
N MET A 95 -13.91 3.80 3.25
CA MET A 95 -13.91 2.78 4.31
C MET A 95 -13.55 1.40 3.73
N ILE A 96 -14.16 1.02 2.61
CA ILE A 96 -13.80 -0.24 1.91
C ILE A 96 -12.34 -0.20 1.48
N ASN A 97 -11.87 0.92 0.94
CA ASN A 97 -10.48 1.07 0.52
C ASN A 97 -9.49 0.95 1.69
N SER A 98 -9.83 1.51 2.86
CA SER A 98 -9.04 1.30 4.09
C SER A 98 -8.92 -0.18 4.46
N LEU A 99 -10.00 -0.95 4.33
CA LEU A 99 -10.00 -2.38 4.62
C LEU A 99 -9.07 -3.13 3.63
N ILE A 100 -9.18 -2.84 2.33
CA ILE A 100 -8.33 -3.46 1.30
C ILE A 100 -6.85 -3.13 1.55
N MET A 101 -6.51 -1.88 1.81
CA MET A 101 -5.13 -1.49 2.11
C MET A 101 -4.62 -2.13 3.42
N GLY A 102 -5.48 -2.26 4.44
CA GLY A 102 -5.16 -2.96 5.69
C GLY A 102 -4.86 -4.45 5.45
N ILE A 103 -5.67 -5.11 4.62
CA ILE A 103 -5.44 -6.50 4.20
C ILE A 103 -4.11 -6.60 3.41
N THR A 104 -3.86 -5.67 2.47
CA THR A 104 -2.61 -5.64 1.69
C THR A 104 -1.39 -5.54 2.60
N LEU A 105 -1.43 -4.63 3.58
CA LEU A 105 -0.38 -4.47 4.58
C LEU A 105 -0.20 -5.73 5.43
N GLY A 106 -1.29 -6.33 5.92
CA GLY A 106 -1.26 -7.56 6.71
C GLY A 106 -0.64 -8.73 5.94
N ILE A 107 -0.99 -8.88 4.67
CA ILE A 107 -0.42 -9.91 3.80
C ILE A 107 1.08 -9.63 3.55
N ALA A 108 1.48 -8.39 3.29
CA ALA A 108 2.89 -8.03 3.11
C ALA A 108 3.71 -8.39 4.36
N VAL A 109 3.23 -8.01 5.56
CA VAL A 109 3.89 -8.36 6.83
C VAL A 109 3.93 -9.88 7.07
N PHE A 110 2.86 -10.59 6.74
CA PHE A 110 2.83 -12.04 6.88
C PHE A 110 3.84 -12.74 5.96
N GLN A 111 3.96 -12.27 4.72
CA GLN A 111 4.95 -12.81 3.77
C GLN A 111 6.38 -12.49 4.20
N THR A 112 6.65 -11.28 4.69
CA THR A 112 7.98 -10.94 5.21
C THR A 112 8.32 -11.77 6.45
N TYR A 113 7.36 -12.02 7.34
CA TYR A 113 7.56 -12.88 8.50
C TYR A 113 7.92 -14.32 8.09
N GLN A 114 7.17 -14.92 7.16
CA GLN A 114 7.47 -16.27 6.65
C GLN A 114 8.83 -16.33 5.96
N ALA A 115 9.11 -15.35 5.09
CA ALA A 115 10.40 -15.26 4.39
C ALA A 115 11.58 -15.18 5.38
N ASN A 116 11.45 -14.33 6.40
CA ASN A 116 12.46 -14.16 7.44
C ASN A 116 12.77 -15.46 8.21
N GLN A 117 11.74 -16.24 8.56
CA GLN A 117 11.88 -17.50 9.29
C GLN A 117 12.64 -18.57 8.47
N VAL A 118 12.49 -18.56 7.16
CA VAL A 118 13.12 -19.55 6.27
C VAL A 118 14.52 -19.10 5.86
N PHE A 119 14.69 -17.82 5.55
CA PHE A 119 15.91 -17.32 4.92
C PHE A 119 17.00 -16.93 5.93
N ASN A 120 16.65 -16.16 6.96
CA ASN A 120 17.59 -15.78 8.02
C ASN A 120 16.84 -15.47 9.33
N PRO A 121 16.56 -16.49 10.17
CA PRO A 121 15.82 -16.30 11.42
C PRO A 121 16.62 -15.52 12.49
N THR A 122 17.93 -15.36 12.34
CA THR A 122 18.81 -14.69 13.32
C THR A 122 18.84 -13.18 13.14
N ALA A 123 18.49 -12.68 11.96
CA ALA A 123 18.42 -11.25 11.66
C ALA A 123 17.06 -10.90 11.06
N GLN A 124 16.63 -9.65 11.21
CA GLN A 124 15.44 -9.14 10.58
C GLN A 124 15.81 -8.43 9.27
N GLY A 125 15.04 -8.68 8.21
CA GLY A 125 15.15 -7.93 6.97
C GLY A 125 14.65 -6.49 7.12
N VAL A 126 14.90 -5.68 6.14
CA VAL A 126 14.59 -4.24 6.13
C VAL A 126 13.35 -3.97 5.27
N PHE A 127 12.39 -3.20 5.79
CA PHE A 127 11.29 -2.71 4.99
C PHE A 127 11.77 -1.61 4.04
N ALA A 128 11.40 -1.75 2.77
CA ALA A 128 11.77 -0.84 1.70
C ALA A 128 10.62 0.14 1.37
N PHE A 129 10.83 1.01 0.39
CA PHE A 129 9.89 2.10 0.05
C PHE A 129 8.47 1.62 -0.28
N GLY A 130 8.30 0.43 -0.86
CA GLY A 130 6.98 -0.13 -1.15
C GLY A 130 6.13 -0.35 0.10
N PHE A 131 6.73 -0.77 1.21
CA PHE A 131 6.03 -0.90 2.49
C PHE A 131 5.53 0.46 3.01
N TYR A 132 6.41 1.45 3.02
CA TYR A 132 6.06 2.79 3.48
C TYR A 132 5.04 3.47 2.57
N ALA A 133 4.99 3.13 1.27
CA ALA A 133 3.96 3.60 0.36
C ALA A 133 2.57 3.08 0.76
N ILE A 134 2.43 1.81 1.18
CA ILE A 134 1.16 1.26 1.69
C ILE A 134 0.74 2.01 2.96
N VAL A 135 1.67 2.21 3.90
CA VAL A 135 1.40 2.94 5.16
C VAL A 135 0.96 4.38 4.88
N ALA A 136 1.68 5.07 3.99
CA ALA A 136 1.33 6.44 3.58
C ALA A 136 -0.06 6.52 2.93
N ALA A 137 -0.40 5.55 2.06
CA ALA A 137 -1.72 5.46 1.45
C ALA A 137 -2.84 5.34 2.49
N ILE A 138 -2.66 4.50 3.52
CA ILE A 138 -3.62 4.35 4.62
C ILE A 138 -3.79 5.69 5.36
N ILE A 139 -2.70 6.37 5.69
CA ILE A 139 -2.72 7.67 6.37
C ILE A 139 -3.48 8.70 5.51
N PHE A 140 -3.14 8.82 4.23
CA PHE A 140 -3.81 9.76 3.32
C PHE A 140 -5.30 9.47 3.18
N ASN A 141 -5.71 8.19 3.15
CA ASN A 141 -7.11 7.80 3.08
C ASN A 141 -7.88 8.18 4.35
N VAL A 142 -7.29 7.97 5.53
CA VAL A 142 -7.87 8.38 6.81
C VAL A 142 -8.01 9.91 6.88
N VAL A 143 -6.99 10.64 6.47
CA VAL A 143 -7.01 12.12 6.43
C VAL A 143 -8.08 12.60 5.46
N SER A 144 -8.16 12.06 4.25
CA SER A 144 -9.21 12.37 3.27
C SER A 144 -10.60 12.16 3.87
N ASN A 145 -10.83 11.03 4.54
CA ASN A 145 -12.13 10.70 5.14
C ASN A 145 -12.54 11.69 6.24
N ARG A 146 -11.58 12.20 7.03
CA ARG A 146 -11.83 13.26 8.02
C ARG A 146 -12.27 14.57 7.37
N PHE A 147 -11.66 14.97 6.26
CA PHE A 147 -12.04 16.17 5.53
C PHE A 147 -13.44 16.04 4.90
N ILE A 148 -13.76 14.91 4.29
CA ILE A 148 -15.08 14.62 3.71
C ILE A 148 -16.15 14.70 4.81
N ARG A 149 -15.93 14.07 5.96
CA ARG A 149 -16.84 14.07 7.10
C ARG A 149 -17.08 15.48 7.66
N LYS A 150 -16.00 16.27 7.79
CA LYS A 150 -16.10 17.67 8.25
C LYS A 150 -16.95 18.51 7.30
N ASP A 151 -16.75 18.34 6.01
CA ASP A 151 -17.50 19.07 4.97
C ASP A 151 -18.99 18.66 4.94
N GLU A 152 -19.31 17.38 5.14
CA GLU A 152 -20.69 16.91 5.26
C GLU A 152 -21.41 17.51 6.49
N MET A 153 -20.71 17.58 7.64
CA MET A 153 -21.29 18.18 8.84
C MET A 153 -21.60 19.67 8.67
N LEU A 154 -20.74 20.40 7.97
CA LEU A 154 -20.99 21.82 7.68
C LEU A 154 -22.25 22.03 6.81
N VAL A 155 -22.46 21.21 5.79
CA VAL A 155 -23.66 21.29 4.95
C VAL A 155 -24.92 20.97 5.76
N LYS A 156 -24.90 19.91 6.55
CA LYS A 156 -26.04 19.54 7.41
C LYS A 156 -26.38 20.59 8.46
N SER A 157 -25.41 21.37 8.93
CA SER A 157 -25.64 22.44 9.88
C SER A 157 -26.37 23.62 9.24
N VAL A 158 -26.06 23.94 7.99
CA VAL A 158 -26.73 25.01 7.23
C VAL A 158 -28.18 24.63 6.89
N ASP A 159 -28.43 23.37 6.52
CA ASP A 159 -29.77 22.87 6.20
C ASP A 159 -30.71 22.85 7.43
N ARG A 160 -30.18 22.82 8.66
CA ARG A 160 -30.99 22.89 9.90
C ARG A 160 -31.42 24.30 10.29
N ILE A 161 -30.81 25.32 9.73
CA ILE A 161 -31.08 26.71 10.04
C ILE A 161 -32.15 27.30 9.07
N ARG A 162 -32.51 26.57 8.05
CA ARG A 162 -33.45 26.92 7.02
C ARG A 162 -34.82 26.23 7.24
#